data_b67a636b4f23bab65dc967d718fe8f73
#
_entry.id   b67a636b4f23bab65dc967d718fe8f73
#
_cell.length_a   1.000
_cell.length_b   1.000
_cell.length_c   1.000
_cell.angle_alpha   90.00
_cell.angle_beta   90.00
_cell.angle_gamma   90.00
#
_symmetry.space_group_name_H-M   'P 1'
#
loop_
_entity.id
_entity.type
_entity.pdbx_description
1 polymer ?
#
loop_
_entity_poly.entity_id
_entity_poly.type
_entity_poly.pdbx_seq_one_letter_code
_entity_poly.pdbx_strand_id
1 'polypeptide(L)'
;VTLSPYVSARTKTLDYRYRQAFRRGAIAFEGAHTRDDLIPGEDRGYLFGEGRFELRDGFRLDFEIKTTSDDAYLVDYGLPDYDRLRSEVALERIKRDTAFRTSFIYFKTLRESEQQDEIPSRIFDLNYEKRFFPGGLGGEMRLGFVAHSHTRTSDADITGRDVARATVDAEWLRSWILASGLRADVQLGASMDTFDIRDDSAYPDQITRSTPRAALTLRYPMTRHEQSGATQFLEPIAQIGWTHVSD
;
A
#
# COMPACT_ATOMS: atom_id res chain seq x y z
N VAL A 1 29.49 -3.48 -13.32
CA VAL A 1 28.82 -3.14 -14.58
C VAL A 1 29.10 -4.22 -15.58
N THR A 2 28.07 -4.72 -16.25
CA THR A 2 28.17 -5.62 -17.39
C THR A 2 27.56 -4.91 -18.59
N LEU A 3 28.26 -4.93 -19.71
CA LEU A 3 27.80 -4.42 -21.01
C LEU A 3 27.91 -5.54 -22.04
N SER A 4 26.83 -5.83 -22.75
CA SER A 4 26.75 -6.90 -23.73
C SER A 4 26.24 -6.34 -25.06
N PRO A 5 27.11 -6.01 -26.01
CA PRO A 5 26.67 -5.55 -27.32
C PRO A 5 26.28 -6.74 -28.21
N TYR A 6 25.16 -6.59 -28.92
CA TYR A 6 24.69 -7.50 -29.96
C TYR A 6 24.52 -6.72 -31.25
N VAL A 7 25.12 -7.22 -32.32
CA VAL A 7 25.08 -6.57 -33.63
C VAL A 7 24.72 -7.60 -34.70
N SER A 8 23.67 -7.32 -35.45
CA SER A 8 23.27 -8.06 -36.63
C SER A 8 22.99 -7.11 -37.81
N ALA A 9 22.62 -7.65 -38.95
CA ALA A 9 22.21 -6.82 -40.10
C ALA A 9 20.89 -6.02 -39.81
N ARG A 10 20.05 -6.49 -38.86
CA ARG A 10 18.76 -5.93 -38.57
C ARG A 10 18.63 -5.24 -37.22
N THR A 11 19.57 -5.51 -36.31
CA THR A 11 19.46 -5.06 -34.90
C THR A 11 20.82 -4.72 -34.35
N LYS A 12 20.88 -3.59 -33.63
CA LYS A 12 22.03 -3.18 -32.81
C LYS A 12 21.50 -2.95 -31.39
N THR A 13 21.89 -3.83 -30.45
CA THR A 13 21.44 -3.77 -29.07
C THR A 13 22.62 -3.69 -28.13
N LEU A 14 22.54 -2.86 -27.13
CA LEU A 14 23.43 -2.81 -25.98
C LEU A 14 22.65 -3.15 -24.71
N ASP A 15 22.83 -4.38 -24.22
CA ASP A 15 22.33 -4.75 -22.90
C ASP A 15 23.30 -4.24 -21.84
N TYR A 16 22.73 -3.79 -20.72
CA TYR A 16 23.50 -3.36 -19.56
C TYR A 16 22.92 -3.87 -18.27
N ARG A 17 23.82 -4.19 -17.34
CA ARG A 17 23.49 -4.55 -15.96
C ARG A 17 24.44 -3.83 -15.01
N TYR A 18 23.85 -3.15 -14.04
CA TYR A 18 24.59 -2.46 -12.98
C TYR A 18 24.11 -2.95 -11.62
N ARG A 19 25.03 -3.26 -10.72
CA ARG A 19 24.75 -3.60 -9.32
C ARG A 19 25.79 -2.92 -8.44
N GLN A 20 25.28 -2.28 -7.36
CA GLN A 20 26.12 -1.60 -6.38
C GLN A 20 25.60 -1.88 -4.99
N ALA A 21 26.47 -2.39 -4.13
CA ALA A 21 26.23 -2.48 -2.70
C ALA A 21 26.81 -1.25 -1.99
N PHE A 22 26.05 -0.74 -1.02
CA PHE A 22 26.43 0.34 -0.13
C PHE A 22 26.43 -0.17 1.31
N ARG A 23 26.96 0.60 2.25
CA ARG A 23 26.98 0.21 3.67
C ARG A 23 25.59 -0.08 4.22
N ARG A 24 24.54 0.58 3.74
CA ARG A 24 23.17 0.50 4.24
C ARG A 24 22.15 0.29 3.12
N GLY A 25 22.53 -0.38 2.06
CA GLY A 25 21.62 -0.63 0.97
C GLY A 25 22.30 -1.19 -0.26
N ALA A 26 21.48 -1.41 -1.27
CA ALA A 26 21.95 -1.86 -2.58
C ALA A 26 21.00 -1.33 -3.66
N ILE A 27 21.55 -1.22 -4.86
CA ILE A 27 20.79 -0.95 -6.08
C ILE A 27 21.16 -1.95 -7.15
N ALA A 28 20.20 -2.27 -8.00
CA ALA A 28 20.40 -3.04 -9.22
C ALA A 28 19.61 -2.38 -10.35
N PHE A 29 20.25 -2.28 -11.52
CA PHE A 29 19.60 -1.84 -12.74
C PHE A 29 19.95 -2.81 -13.85
N GLU A 30 19.00 -3.07 -14.71
CA GLU A 30 19.19 -3.79 -15.97
C GLU A 30 18.34 -3.15 -17.06
N GLY A 31 18.81 -3.24 -18.28
CA GLY A 31 18.11 -2.67 -19.39
C GLY A 31 18.81 -2.94 -20.71
N ALA A 32 18.18 -2.50 -21.78
CA ALA A 32 18.74 -2.53 -23.11
C ALA A 32 18.40 -1.26 -23.87
N HIS A 33 19.31 -0.88 -24.75
CA HIS A 33 19.11 0.15 -25.75
C HIS A 33 19.27 -0.49 -27.13
N THR A 34 18.30 -0.32 -27.99
CA THR A 34 18.20 -1.02 -29.26
C THR A 34 17.83 -0.08 -30.41
N ARG A 35 18.46 -0.31 -31.57
CA ARG A 35 18.00 0.17 -32.88
C ARG A 35 17.78 -1.02 -33.77
N ASP A 36 16.57 -1.16 -34.31
CA ASP A 36 16.16 -2.30 -35.11
C ASP A 36 15.35 -1.89 -36.36
N ASP A 37 15.04 -2.87 -37.19
CA ASP A 37 14.21 -2.71 -38.39
C ASP A 37 12.71 -2.89 -38.09
N LEU A 38 12.31 -3.23 -36.85
CA LEU A 38 10.91 -3.36 -36.46
C LEU A 38 10.23 -1.99 -36.41
N ILE A 39 10.93 -0.98 -35.84
CA ILE A 39 10.52 0.42 -35.87
C ILE A 39 11.69 1.26 -36.40
N PRO A 40 11.81 1.38 -37.73
CA PRO A 40 12.97 2.02 -38.32
C PRO A 40 13.15 3.48 -37.90
N GLY A 41 14.35 3.82 -37.47
CA GLY A 41 14.71 5.19 -37.08
C GLY A 41 14.44 5.55 -35.62
N GLU A 42 13.84 4.67 -34.84
CA GLU A 42 13.60 4.90 -33.41
C GLU A 42 14.64 4.19 -32.53
N ASP A 43 14.91 4.81 -31.40
CA ASP A 43 15.67 4.22 -30.30
C ASP A 43 14.69 3.54 -29.36
N ARG A 44 14.81 2.23 -29.20
CA ARG A 44 13.97 1.38 -28.38
C ARG A 44 14.73 0.83 -27.19
N GLY A 45 14.00 0.45 -26.12
CA GLY A 45 14.67 -0.16 -24.98
C GLY A 45 13.79 -0.30 -23.75
N TYR A 46 14.39 -0.86 -22.72
CA TYR A 46 13.76 -0.94 -21.39
C TYR A 46 14.78 -0.59 -20.30
N LEU A 47 14.27 -0.20 -19.17
CA LEU A 47 15.02 -0.01 -17.93
C LEU A 47 14.23 -0.59 -16.78
N PHE A 48 14.80 -1.58 -16.09
CA PHE A 48 14.33 -2.08 -14.80
C PHE A 48 15.37 -1.77 -13.73
N GLY A 49 14.90 -1.27 -12.60
CA GLY A 49 15.75 -0.89 -11.50
C GLY A 49 15.09 -1.18 -10.17
N GLU A 50 15.88 -1.58 -9.19
CA GLU A 50 15.44 -1.79 -7.83
C GLU A 50 16.48 -1.30 -6.84
N GLY A 51 16.04 -0.90 -5.66
CA GLY A 51 16.96 -0.54 -4.59
C GLY A 51 16.28 -0.57 -3.23
N ARG A 52 17.12 -0.85 -2.24
CA ARG A 52 16.72 -0.84 -0.83
C ARG A 52 17.78 -0.16 0.01
N PHE A 53 17.35 0.73 0.90
CA PHE A 53 18.23 1.46 1.80
C PHE A 53 17.67 1.51 3.22
N GLU A 54 18.52 1.14 4.19
CA GLU A 54 18.27 1.39 5.61
C GLU A 54 18.70 2.82 5.95
N LEU A 55 17.72 3.65 6.29
CA LEU A 55 17.95 5.05 6.64
C LEU A 55 18.15 5.22 8.16
N ARG A 56 18.32 6.47 8.60
CA ARG A 56 18.39 6.81 10.03
C ARG A 56 17.04 6.58 10.71
N ASP A 57 17.04 6.41 12.02
CA ASP A 57 15.85 6.26 12.88
C ASP A 57 14.94 5.06 12.56
N GLY A 58 15.47 4.06 11.82
CA GLY A 58 14.77 2.84 11.44
C GLY A 58 13.84 2.99 10.26
N PHE A 59 13.99 4.03 9.45
CA PHE A 59 13.33 4.11 8.16
C PHE A 59 13.99 3.20 7.14
N ARG A 60 13.19 2.62 6.27
CA ARG A 60 13.59 1.86 5.08
C ARG A 60 13.01 2.50 3.85
N LEU A 61 13.83 2.76 2.86
CA LEU A 61 13.46 3.20 1.54
C LEU A 61 13.60 2.03 0.57
N ASP A 62 12.53 1.69 -0.11
CA ASP A 62 12.51 0.73 -1.21
C ASP A 62 12.09 1.47 -2.49
N PHE A 63 12.68 1.13 -3.63
CA PHE A 63 12.17 1.56 -4.92
C PHE A 63 12.26 0.44 -5.95
N GLU A 64 11.32 0.43 -6.87
CA GLU A 64 11.29 -0.37 -8.08
C GLU A 64 10.90 0.53 -9.25
N ILE A 65 11.65 0.49 -10.33
CA ILE A 65 11.40 1.26 -11.55
C ILE A 65 11.31 0.27 -12.70
N LYS A 66 10.22 0.33 -13.45
CA LYS A 66 10.04 -0.44 -14.68
C LYS A 66 9.50 0.47 -15.77
N THR A 67 10.24 0.58 -16.85
CA THR A 67 9.83 1.36 -18.03
C THR A 67 10.36 0.73 -19.31
N THR A 68 9.65 0.98 -20.40
CA THR A 68 10.03 0.60 -21.77
C THR A 68 9.76 1.77 -22.72
N SER A 69 10.41 1.80 -23.85
CA SER A 69 10.18 2.79 -24.91
C SER A 69 8.77 2.70 -25.50
N ASP A 70 8.35 1.48 -25.82
CA ASP A 70 7.09 1.16 -26.47
C ASP A 70 6.47 -0.10 -25.88
N ASP A 71 5.22 -0.37 -26.23
CA ASP A 71 4.43 -1.43 -25.60
C ASP A 71 4.80 -2.84 -26.10
N ALA A 72 5.40 -2.95 -27.30
CA ALA A 72 5.76 -4.22 -27.90
C ALA A 72 7.21 -4.65 -27.55
N TYR A 73 8.05 -3.75 -27.07
CA TYR A 73 9.49 -4.02 -26.89
C TYR A 73 9.79 -5.30 -26.12
N LEU A 74 9.12 -5.52 -25.00
CA LEU A 74 9.40 -6.68 -24.14
C LEU A 74 9.07 -7.99 -24.84
N VAL A 75 7.95 -8.05 -25.54
CA VAL A 75 7.48 -9.23 -26.27
C VAL A 75 8.38 -9.49 -27.48
N ASP A 76 8.72 -8.45 -28.25
CA ASP A 76 9.59 -8.54 -29.44
C ASP A 76 10.98 -9.15 -29.12
N TYR A 77 11.48 -8.88 -27.91
CA TYR A 77 12.80 -9.36 -27.47
C TYR A 77 12.73 -10.56 -26.51
N GLY A 78 11.56 -11.23 -26.39
CA GLY A 78 11.41 -12.45 -25.59
C GLY A 78 11.58 -12.21 -24.08
N LEU A 79 11.40 -10.99 -23.63
CA LEU A 79 11.35 -10.64 -22.23
C LEU A 79 9.96 -10.98 -21.64
N PRO A 80 9.80 -11.01 -20.30
CA PRO A 80 8.51 -11.31 -19.70
C PRO A 80 7.40 -10.40 -20.23
N ASP A 81 6.28 -11.00 -20.62
CA ASP A 81 5.08 -10.30 -21.07
C ASP A 81 4.34 -9.72 -19.88
N TYR A 82 4.39 -8.41 -19.74
CA TYR A 82 3.68 -7.65 -18.71
C TYR A 82 2.51 -6.90 -19.34
N ASP A 83 1.34 -7.03 -18.76
CA ASP A 83 0.19 -6.18 -19.08
C ASP A 83 0.43 -4.70 -18.70
N ARG A 84 1.12 -4.49 -17.58
CA ARG A 84 1.43 -3.17 -17.03
C ARG A 84 2.78 -3.19 -16.32
N LEU A 85 3.52 -2.11 -16.47
CA LEU A 85 4.76 -1.88 -15.72
C LEU A 85 4.45 -1.03 -14.50
N ARG A 86 4.80 -1.57 -13.32
CA ARG A 86 4.63 -0.89 -12.05
C ARG A 86 5.98 -0.34 -11.59
N SER A 87 6.02 0.96 -11.32
CA SER A 87 7.13 1.60 -10.62
C SER A 87 6.65 2.08 -9.25
N GLU A 88 7.46 1.92 -8.21
CA GLU A 88 7.11 2.33 -6.85
C GLU A 88 8.32 2.92 -6.15
N VAL A 89 8.06 3.95 -5.34
CA VAL A 89 8.97 4.40 -4.28
C VAL A 89 8.21 4.34 -2.97
N ALA A 90 8.76 3.61 -1.98
CA ALA A 90 8.11 3.44 -0.68
C ALA A 90 9.07 3.77 0.46
N LEU A 91 8.57 4.47 1.47
CA LEU A 91 9.26 4.75 2.72
C LEU A 91 8.47 4.11 3.86
N GLU A 92 9.14 3.27 4.63
CA GLU A 92 8.52 2.53 5.73
C GLU A 92 9.32 2.69 7.02
N ARG A 93 8.60 2.68 8.14
CA ARG A 93 9.18 2.58 9.48
C ARG A 93 8.24 1.86 10.41
N ILE A 94 8.68 0.73 10.95
CA ILE A 94 7.92 -0.04 11.92
C ILE A 94 8.69 -0.05 13.24
N LYS A 95 8.01 0.38 14.31
CA LYS A 95 8.47 0.28 15.70
C LYS A 95 7.41 -0.45 16.53
N ARG A 96 7.73 -0.73 17.80
CA ARG A 96 6.84 -1.46 18.72
C ARG A 96 5.41 -0.87 18.79
N ASP A 97 5.30 0.45 18.74
CA ASP A 97 4.09 1.21 18.99
C ASP A 97 3.75 2.23 17.88
N THR A 98 4.48 2.17 16.78
CA THR A 98 4.28 3.08 15.65
C THR A 98 4.57 2.35 14.35
N ALA A 99 3.63 2.40 13.42
CA ALA A 99 3.81 1.97 12.05
C ALA A 99 3.60 3.17 11.12
N PHE A 100 4.49 3.34 10.16
CA PHE A 100 4.42 4.36 9.13
C PHE A 100 4.81 3.73 7.80
N ARG A 101 4.02 3.94 6.78
CA ARG A 101 4.35 3.62 5.39
C ARG A 101 3.76 4.67 4.47
N THR A 102 4.55 5.14 3.53
CA THR A 102 4.06 5.94 2.40
C THR A 102 4.67 5.40 1.12
N SER A 103 3.90 5.46 0.04
CA SER A 103 4.38 5.06 -1.28
C SER A 103 3.78 5.92 -2.38
N PHE A 104 4.55 6.06 -3.44
CA PHE A 104 4.10 6.59 -4.72
C PHE A 104 4.29 5.50 -5.77
N ILE A 105 3.22 5.21 -6.50
CA ILE A 105 3.18 4.15 -7.53
C ILE A 105 2.80 4.80 -8.85
N TYR A 106 3.50 4.38 -9.90
CA TYR A 106 3.19 4.73 -11.27
C TYR A 106 3.00 3.48 -12.11
N PHE A 107 1.91 3.44 -12.88
CA PHE A 107 1.63 2.37 -13.84
C PHE A 107 1.77 2.89 -15.27
N LYS A 108 2.57 2.17 -16.08
CA LYS A 108 2.55 2.28 -17.54
C LYS A 108 1.82 1.06 -18.08
N THR A 109 0.72 1.26 -18.83
CA THR A 109 0.06 0.16 -19.53
C THR A 109 0.86 -0.23 -20.77
N LEU A 110 0.85 -1.53 -21.10
CA LEU A 110 1.38 -2.10 -22.33
C LEU A 110 0.25 -2.78 -23.15
N ARG A 111 -1.01 -2.57 -22.74
CA ARG A 111 -2.19 -3.11 -23.41
C ARG A 111 -2.65 -2.16 -24.48
N GLU A 112 -2.76 -2.61 -25.73
CA GLU A 112 -3.30 -1.84 -26.84
C GLU A 112 -4.76 -1.39 -26.62
N SER A 113 -5.52 -2.14 -25.78
CA SER A 113 -6.91 -1.84 -25.47
C SER A 113 -7.09 -0.77 -24.39
N GLU A 114 -6.03 -0.29 -23.76
CA GLU A 114 -6.05 0.69 -22.68
C GLU A 114 -5.36 1.98 -23.10
N GLN A 115 -5.99 3.11 -22.79
CA GLN A 115 -5.37 4.42 -22.96
C GLN A 115 -4.66 4.84 -21.68
N GLN A 116 -3.37 5.22 -21.79
CA GLN A 116 -2.52 5.57 -20.63
C GLN A 116 -3.07 6.74 -19.81
N ASP A 117 -3.78 7.66 -20.44
CA ASP A 117 -4.37 8.85 -19.83
C ASP A 117 -5.68 8.58 -19.09
N GLU A 118 -6.40 7.51 -19.44
CA GLU A 118 -7.67 7.11 -18.82
C GLU A 118 -7.50 6.15 -17.63
N ILE A 119 -6.34 5.48 -17.50
CA ILE A 119 -6.10 4.60 -16.35
C ILE A 119 -5.61 5.41 -15.13
N PRO A 120 -5.92 5.00 -13.90
CA PRO A 120 -5.37 5.61 -12.69
C PRO A 120 -3.89 5.27 -12.56
N SER A 121 -3.06 6.00 -13.32
CA SER A 121 -1.64 5.69 -13.49
C SER A 121 -0.76 6.18 -12.34
N ARG A 122 -1.22 7.15 -11.54
CA ARG A 122 -0.47 7.72 -10.42
C ARG A 122 -1.24 7.46 -9.14
N ILE A 123 -0.61 6.75 -8.20
CA ILE A 123 -1.22 6.39 -6.92
C ILE A 123 -0.30 6.85 -5.80
N PHE A 124 -0.88 7.51 -4.82
CA PHE A 124 -0.22 7.84 -3.56
C PHE A 124 -0.92 7.15 -2.41
N ASP A 125 -0.15 6.50 -1.54
CA ASP A 125 -0.62 5.88 -0.31
C ASP A 125 0.17 6.38 0.89
N LEU A 126 -0.51 6.62 2.00
CA LEU A 126 0.07 6.87 3.30
C LEU A 126 -0.73 6.14 4.37
N ASN A 127 -0.03 5.41 5.23
CA ASN A 127 -0.57 4.77 6.41
C ASN A 127 0.29 5.12 7.62
N TYR A 128 -0.34 5.62 8.67
CA TYR A 128 0.29 5.91 9.94
C TYR A 128 -0.58 5.36 11.07
N GLU A 129 0.02 4.59 11.96
CA GLU A 129 -0.62 4.10 13.17
C GLU A 129 0.30 4.36 14.38
N LYS A 130 -0.29 4.82 15.47
CA LYS A 130 0.37 4.97 16.76
C LYS A 130 -0.48 4.37 17.86
N ARG A 131 0.15 3.52 18.67
CA ARG A 131 -0.41 2.92 19.86
C ARG A 131 0.26 3.49 21.10
N PHE A 132 -0.51 3.80 22.13
CA PHE A 132 0.04 4.26 23.41
C PHE A 132 -0.91 3.94 24.57
N PHE A 133 -0.42 4.02 25.79
CA PHE A 133 -1.13 3.64 27.01
C PHE A 133 -1.24 4.86 27.94
N PRO A 134 -2.36 5.60 27.92
CA PRO A 134 -2.53 6.80 28.74
C PRO A 134 -2.67 6.44 30.22
N GLY A 135 -1.76 6.97 31.07
CA GLY A 135 -1.67 6.58 32.48
C GLY A 135 -2.94 6.90 33.31
N GLY A 136 -3.58 8.05 33.08
CA GLY A 136 -4.78 8.45 33.82
C GLY A 136 -6.07 7.74 33.38
N LEU A 137 -6.23 7.53 32.07
CA LEU A 137 -7.42 6.87 31.49
C LEU A 137 -7.30 5.35 31.57
N GLY A 138 -6.08 4.83 31.53
CA GLY A 138 -5.77 3.40 31.40
C GLY A 138 -6.24 2.83 30.04
N GLY A 139 -5.95 1.54 29.82
CA GLY A 139 -6.22 0.90 28.54
C GLY A 139 -5.22 1.27 27.46
N GLU A 140 -5.57 0.99 26.23
CA GLU A 140 -4.78 1.22 25.02
C GLU A 140 -5.50 2.24 24.13
N MET A 141 -4.78 3.25 23.64
CA MET A 141 -5.23 4.17 22.62
C MET A 141 -4.52 3.85 21.32
N ARG A 142 -5.27 3.83 20.23
CA ARG A 142 -4.77 3.73 18.85
C ARG A 142 -5.22 4.96 18.08
N LEU A 143 -4.27 5.57 17.39
CA LEU A 143 -4.53 6.65 16.44
C LEU A 143 -4.06 6.20 15.08
N GLY A 144 -4.93 6.32 14.09
CA GLY A 144 -4.68 5.98 12.70
C GLY A 144 -4.84 7.19 11.80
N PHE A 145 -4.02 7.26 10.77
CA PHE A 145 -4.19 8.15 9.64
C PHE A 145 -3.89 7.40 8.36
N VAL A 146 -4.84 7.39 7.44
CA VAL A 146 -4.70 6.78 6.12
C VAL A 146 -5.03 7.83 5.08
N ALA A 147 -4.17 7.97 4.07
CA ALA A 147 -4.48 8.76 2.88
C ALA A 147 -4.22 7.90 1.64
N HIS A 148 -5.11 8.00 0.69
CA HIS A 148 -5.02 7.36 -0.62
C HIS A 148 -5.44 8.36 -1.69
N SER A 149 -4.69 8.44 -2.78
CA SER A 149 -5.17 9.12 -3.98
C SER A 149 -4.76 8.37 -5.22
N HIS A 150 -5.60 8.44 -6.23
CA HIS A 150 -5.24 8.02 -7.57
C HIS A 150 -5.67 9.08 -8.57
N THR A 151 -4.78 9.34 -9.53
CA THR A 151 -5.00 10.36 -10.55
C THR A 151 -4.71 9.82 -11.94
N ARG A 152 -5.43 10.39 -12.90
CA ARG A 152 -5.27 10.15 -14.33
C ARG A 152 -4.56 11.33 -14.99
N THR A 153 -4.26 11.23 -16.26
CA THR A 153 -3.74 12.35 -17.04
C THR A 153 -4.86 13.03 -17.85
N SER A 154 -5.95 12.30 -18.12
CA SER A 154 -7.15 12.82 -18.77
C SER A 154 -7.97 13.67 -17.79
N ASP A 155 -8.42 14.85 -18.21
CA ASP A 155 -9.36 15.71 -17.48
C ASP A 155 -10.81 15.55 -18.00
N ALA A 156 -11.09 14.50 -18.78
CA ALA A 156 -12.41 14.25 -19.35
C ALA A 156 -13.39 13.83 -18.25
N ASP A 157 -14.60 14.40 -18.25
CA ASP A 157 -15.65 14.09 -17.29
C ASP A 157 -15.94 12.58 -17.23
N ILE A 158 -16.01 12.02 -16.03
CA ILE A 158 -16.22 10.60 -15.69
C ILE A 158 -15.00 9.73 -16.00
N THR A 159 -14.45 9.73 -17.21
CA THR A 159 -13.28 8.91 -17.59
C THR A 159 -11.99 9.40 -16.96
N GLY A 160 -11.85 10.69 -16.76
CA GLY A 160 -10.71 11.33 -16.07
C GLY A 160 -10.80 11.36 -14.55
N ARG A 161 -11.87 10.80 -13.94
CA ARG A 161 -12.12 10.88 -12.50
C ARG A 161 -10.88 10.65 -11.65
N ASP A 162 -10.52 11.65 -10.89
CA ASP A 162 -9.51 11.61 -9.84
C ASP A 162 -10.15 11.50 -8.46
N VAL A 163 -9.55 10.73 -7.58
CA VAL A 163 -10.07 10.55 -6.22
C VAL A 163 -8.94 10.65 -5.21
N ALA A 164 -9.14 11.48 -4.18
CA ALA A 164 -8.34 11.47 -2.98
C ALA A 164 -9.23 11.16 -1.76
N ARG A 165 -8.72 10.35 -0.83
CA ARG A 165 -9.37 10.02 0.43
C ARG A 165 -8.38 10.20 1.56
N ALA A 166 -8.83 10.81 2.66
CA ALA A 166 -8.12 10.85 3.93
C ALA A 166 -9.03 10.34 5.05
N THR A 167 -8.49 9.49 5.92
CA THR A 167 -9.17 8.91 7.07
C THR A 167 -8.36 9.19 8.32
N VAL A 168 -8.98 9.74 9.34
CA VAL A 168 -8.46 9.80 10.71
C VAL A 168 -9.26 8.83 11.56
N ASP A 169 -8.58 8.01 12.34
CA ASP A 169 -9.19 7.03 13.25
C ASP A 169 -8.63 7.19 14.65
N ALA A 170 -9.49 7.14 15.65
CA ALA A 170 -9.12 7.08 17.05
C ALA A 170 -9.91 5.97 17.75
N GLU A 171 -9.21 5.12 18.48
CA GLU A 171 -9.78 4.00 19.19
C GLU A 171 -9.20 3.88 20.60
N TRP A 172 -10.07 3.60 21.57
CA TRP A 172 -9.68 3.29 22.93
C TRP A 172 -10.23 1.92 23.32
N LEU A 173 -9.33 1.07 23.87
CA LEU A 173 -9.62 -0.29 24.30
C LEU A 173 -9.22 -0.44 25.76
N ARG A 174 -10.11 -0.99 26.57
CA ARG A 174 -9.78 -1.30 27.96
C ARG A 174 -10.48 -2.57 28.42
N SER A 175 -9.72 -3.38 29.16
CA SER A 175 -10.19 -4.62 29.76
C SER A 175 -10.20 -4.51 31.28
N TRP A 176 -11.19 -5.08 31.91
CA TRP A 176 -11.28 -5.26 33.37
C TRP A 176 -11.53 -6.73 33.69
N ILE A 177 -10.94 -7.22 34.76
CA ILE A 177 -11.28 -8.51 35.34
C ILE A 177 -11.99 -8.22 36.66
N LEU A 178 -13.26 -8.60 36.73
CA LEU A 178 -14.08 -8.42 37.95
C LEU A 178 -13.78 -9.50 38.96
N ALA A 179 -14.16 -9.28 40.23
CA ALA A 179 -13.88 -10.20 41.34
C ALA A 179 -14.44 -11.62 41.11
N SER A 180 -15.49 -11.76 40.31
CA SER A 180 -16.07 -13.03 39.89
C SER A 180 -15.27 -13.81 38.84
N GLY A 181 -14.19 -13.23 38.29
CA GLY A 181 -13.46 -13.76 37.15
C GLY A 181 -14.07 -13.37 35.77
N LEU A 182 -15.19 -12.63 35.78
CA LEU A 182 -15.75 -12.09 34.54
C LEU A 182 -14.82 -11.03 33.95
N ARG A 183 -14.46 -11.18 32.68
CA ARG A 183 -13.70 -10.19 31.92
C ARG A 183 -14.66 -9.33 31.11
N ALA A 184 -14.54 -8.02 31.25
CA ALA A 184 -15.25 -7.03 30.45
C ALA A 184 -14.26 -6.25 29.59
N ASP A 185 -14.44 -6.29 28.28
CA ASP A 185 -13.63 -5.57 27.29
C ASP A 185 -14.51 -4.47 26.66
N VAL A 186 -14.10 -3.22 26.80
CA VAL A 186 -14.76 -2.05 26.18
C VAL A 186 -13.89 -1.53 25.06
N GLN A 187 -14.53 -1.24 23.93
CA GLN A 187 -13.94 -0.62 22.76
C GLN A 187 -14.78 0.60 22.38
N LEU A 188 -14.17 1.77 22.33
CA LEU A 188 -14.77 3.01 21.87
C LEU A 188 -13.90 3.55 20.74
N GLY A 189 -14.50 4.01 19.66
CA GLY A 189 -13.77 4.55 18.54
C GLY A 189 -14.58 5.51 17.69
N ALA A 190 -13.88 6.29 16.91
CA ALA A 190 -14.48 7.14 15.88
C ALA A 190 -13.51 7.27 14.71
N SER A 191 -14.06 7.24 13.51
CA SER A 191 -13.32 7.61 12.30
C SER A 191 -13.99 8.76 11.58
N MET A 192 -13.19 9.54 10.88
CA MET A 192 -13.63 10.60 9.98
C MET A 192 -12.96 10.38 8.64
N ASP A 193 -13.77 10.25 7.60
CA ASP A 193 -13.34 10.10 6.22
C ASP A 193 -13.69 11.38 5.46
N THR A 194 -12.77 11.85 4.64
CA THR A 194 -13.05 12.88 3.63
C THR A 194 -12.60 12.38 2.26
N PHE A 195 -13.42 12.64 1.26
CA PHE A 195 -13.17 12.33 -0.14
C PHE A 195 -13.14 13.64 -0.92
N ASP A 196 -12.19 13.79 -1.82
CA ASP A 196 -12.10 14.82 -2.86
C ASP A 196 -12.18 14.09 -4.21
N ILE A 197 -13.19 14.42 -5.00
CA ILE A 197 -13.49 13.81 -6.30
C ILE A 197 -13.41 14.91 -7.34
N ARG A 198 -12.63 14.71 -8.39
CA ARG A 198 -12.48 15.64 -9.50
C ARG A 198 -12.78 14.96 -10.82
N ASP A 199 -13.14 15.75 -11.81
CA ASP A 199 -13.41 15.31 -13.18
C ASP A 199 -14.51 14.24 -13.26
N ASP A 200 -15.53 14.37 -12.37
CA ASP A 200 -16.72 13.52 -12.40
C ASP A 200 -17.98 14.28 -11.94
N SER A 201 -18.74 14.75 -12.91
CA SER A 201 -19.98 15.51 -12.67
C SER A 201 -21.11 14.69 -12.01
N ALA A 202 -20.98 13.36 -11.92
CA ALA A 202 -21.98 12.49 -11.29
C ALA A 202 -21.89 12.45 -9.75
N TYR A 203 -20.80 12.96 -9.17
CA TYR A 203 -20.57 12.97 -7.73
C TYR A 203 -20.28 14.37 -7.19
N PRO A 204 -20.58 14.65 -5.91
CA PRO A 204 -20.12 15.88 -5.26
C PRO A 204 -18.59 15.93 -5.19
N ASP A 205 -18.01 17.11 -5.38
CA ASP A 205 -16.55 17.33 -5.31
C ASP A 205 -15.96 16.92 -3.96
N GLN A 206 -16.72 17.05 -2.88
CA GLN A 206 -16.27 16.70 -1.55
C GLN A 206 -17.37 15.99 -0.74
N ILE A 207 -16.98 14.89 -0.09
CA ILE A 207 -17.83 14.12 0.81
C ILE A 207 -17.07 13.91 2.12
N THR A 208 -17.71 14.19 3.25
CA THR A 208 -17.16 13.91 4.59
C THR A 208 -18.10 13.02 5.36
N ARG A 209 -17.58 11.99 6.02
CA ARG A 209 -18.33 11.03 6.83
C ARG A 209 -17.71 10.89 8.20
N SER A 210 -18.51 10.74 9.22
CA SER A 210 -18.07 10.36 10.55
C SER A 210 -18.70 9.03 10.98
N THR A 211 -17.90 8.18 11.64
CA THR A 211 -18.34 6.84 12.05
C THR A 211 -17.92 6.57 13.49
N PRO A 212 -18.70 7.05 14.48
CA PRO A 212 -18.51 6.64 15.86
C PRO A 212 -18.91 5.17 16.04
N ARG A 213 -18.20 4.45 16.93
CA ARG A 213 -18.43 3.05 17.23
C ARG A 213 -18.16 2.73 18.69
N ALA A 214 -18.90 1.80 19.23
CA ALA A 214 -18.73 1.28 20.59
C ALA A 214 -19.00 -0.22 20.62
N ALA A 215 -18.24 -0.96 21.42
CA ALA A 215 -18.52 -2.36 21.69
C ALA A 215 -18.19 -2.71 23.15
N LEU A 216 -19.01 -3.62 23.72
CA LEU A 216 -18.77 -4.25 24.99
C LEU A 216 -18.76 -5.77 24.78
N THR A 217 -17.69 -6.42 25.20
CA THR A 217 -17.55 -7.87 25.18
C THR A 217 -17.39 -8.37 26.61
N LEU A 218 -18.21 -9.33 26.99
CA LEU A 218 -18.13 -10.04 28.26
C LEU A 218 -17.66 -11.47 28.00
N ARG A 219 -16.66 -11.91 28.78
CA ARG A 219 -16.10 -13.26 28.72
C ARG A 219 -16.01 -13.85 30.11
N TYR A 220 -16.40 -15.09 30.25
CA TYR A 220 -16.31 -15.78 31.54
C TYR A 220 -15.56 -17.09 31.40
N PRO A 221 -14.20 -17.06 31.48
CA PRO A 221 -13.40 -18.28 31.36
C PRO A 221 -13.56 -19.15 32.61
N MET A 222 -13.93 -20.41 32.39
CA MET A 222 -14.10 -21.44 33.40
C MET A 222 -13.23 -22.64 33.07
N THR A 223 -12.60 -23.20 34.10
CA THR A 223 -11.82 -24.44 33.97
C THR A 223 -12.34 -25.48 34.97
N ARG A 224 -12.42 -26.71 34.54
CA ARG A 224 -12.70 -27.87 35.38
C ARG A 224 -11.59 -28.92 35.22
N HIS A 225 -11.06 -29.34 36.35
CA HIS A 225 -10.11 -30.47 36.39
C HIS A 225 -10.87 -31.73 36.83
N GLU A 226 -10.75 -32.78 36.04
CA GLU A 226 -11.35 -34.09 36.37
C GLU A 226 -10.32 -34.99 37.09
N GLN A 227 -10.81 -35.91 37.88
CA GLN A 227 -9.94 -36.89 38.57
C GLN A 227 -9.21 -37.84 37.59
N SER A 228 -9.69 -37.98 36.36
CA SER A 228 -9.04 -38.67 35.25
C SER A 228 -7.78 -37.98 34.70
N GLY A 229 -7.45 -36.74 35.18
CA GLY A 229 -6.36 -35.90 34.67
C GLY A 229 -6.76 -35.02 33.50
N ALA A 230 -7.99 -35.10 32.99
CA ALA A 230 -8.47 -34.25 31.93
C ALA A 230 -8.80 -32.84 32.47
N THR A 231 -8.48 -31.80 31.71
CA THR A 231 -8.87 -30.43 31.97
C THR A 231 -9.84 -29.96 30.91
N GLN A 232 -11.02 -29.52 31.35
CA GLN A 232 -12.04 -28.91 30.47
C GLN A 232 -11.97 -27.40 30.60
N PHE A 233 -12.10 -26.70 29.49
CA PHE A 233 -12.17 -25.26 29.40
C PHE A 233 -13.46 -24.86 28.71
N LEU A 234 -14.19 -23.92 29.31
CA LEU A 234 -15.39 -23.32 28.74
C LEU A 234 -15.32 -21.81 28.90
N GLU A 235 -15.48 -21.06 27.82
CA GLU A 235 -15.51 -19.60 27.83
C GLU A 235 -16.76 -19.08 27.13
N PRO A 236 -17.85 -18.85 27.85
CA PRO A 236 -18.98 -18.11 27.31
C PRO A 236 -18.58 -16.68 26.95
N ILE A 237 -18.99 -16.22 25.77
CA ILE A 237 -18.72 -14.89 25.26
C ILE A 237 -20.04 -14.26 24.83
N ALA A 238 -20.27 -13.02 25.28
CA ALA A 238 -21.37 -12.18 24.83
C ALA A 238 -20.82 -10.83 24.37
N GLN A 239 -21.28 -10.34 23.24
CA GLN A 239 -20.85 -9.05 22.69
C GLN A 239 -22.07 -8.25 22.23
N ILE A 240 -22.06 -6.96 22.54
CA ILE A 240 -22.95 -5.95 21.97
C ILE A 240 -22.09 -4.88 21.30
N GLY A 241 -22.46 -4.47 20.10
CA GLY A 241 -21.78 -3.42 19.34
C GLY A 241 -22.78 -2.44 18.78
N TRP A 242 -22.32 -1.20 18.64
CA TRP A 242 -23.05 -0.11 18.00
C TRP A 242 -22.10 0.65 17.08
N THR A 243 -22.61 1.04 15.92
CA THR A 243 -21.97 1.96 14.99
C THR A 243 -23.03 2.82 14.32
N HIS A 244 -22.63 4.05 14.00
CA HIS A 244 -23.46 4.99 13.26
C HIS A 244 -22.61 5.67 12.19
N VAL A 245 -23.15 5.83 11.00
CA VAL A 245 -22.50 6.58 9.92
C VAL A 245 -23.33 7.82 9.68
N SER A 246 -22.68 8.99 9.77
CA SER A 246 -23.28 10.27 9.40
C SER A 246 -22.56 10.79 8.16
N ASP A 247 -23.33 11.13 7.16
CA ASP A 247 -22.90 11.83 5.95
C ASP A 247 -23.00 13.35 6.17
#